data_163edad65a2195e32e494cb9e94c83c5
#
_entry.id   163edad65a2195e32e494cb9e94c83c5
#
_cell.length_a   1.000
_cell.length_b   1.000
_cell.length_c   1.000
_cell.angle_alpha   90.00
_cell.angle_beta   90.00
_cell.angle_gamma   90.00
#
_symmetry.space_group_name_H-M   'P 1'
#
loop_
_entity.id
_entity.type
_entity.pdbx_description
1 polymer ?
#
loop_
_entity_poly.entity_id
_entity_poly.type
_entity_poly.pdbx_seq_one_letter_code
_entity_poly.pdbx_strand_id
1 'polypeptide(L)'
;LYRGPTGRVAHECILDVRPFVDSAGITVDDIAKRLIDCGFHAPTMSWPVAGTLMVEPTESETKAELDRFCDAMLAIRAEIAAVENGQIDAENNPLKHAPHTVEDLVGDWDRPYSREQGCFPPGAFRVDKYWPPVNRVDNVYGDRHLVCTCPPMSDYAEAAEKARASVRQERKRLLDFGPCVGAARAEQITVAPDS
;
A
#
# COMPACT_ATOMS: atom_id res chain seq x y z
N LEU A 1 -9.75 -21.69 -1.58
CA LEU A 1 -8.45 -21.78 -0.92
C LEU A 1 -7.59 -22.83 -1.63
N TYR A 2 -6.41 -22.44 -2.09
CA TYR A 2 -5.42 -23.36 -2.62
C TYR A 2 -4.74 -24.11 -1.46
N ARG A 3 -4.64 -25.41 -1.56
CA ARG A 3 -4.11 -26.28 -0.49
C ARG A 3 -3.16 -27.31 -1.08
N GLY A 4 -2.15 -27.69 -0.29
CA GLY A 4 -1.29 -28.83 -0.60
C GLY A 4 -2.01 -30.19 -0.45
N PRO A 5 -1.34 -31.29 -0.78
CA PRO A 5 -1.92 -32.64 -0.72
C PRO A 5 -2.44 -33.04 0.66
N THR A 6 -1.90 -32.45 1.73
CA THR A 6 -2.32 -32.68 3.12
C THR A 6 -3.51 -31.81 3.55
N GLY A 7 -4.05 -30.99 2.66
CA GLY A 7 -5.13 -30.02 2.97
C GLY A 7 -4.65 -28.78 3.73
N ARG A 8 -3.35 -28.62 3.93
CA ARG A 8 -2.73 -27.47 4.61
C ARG A 8 -2.11 -26.50 3.61
N VAL A 9 -1.86 -25.28 4.09
CA VAL A 9 -1.07 -24.26 3.41
C VAL A 9 0.29 -24.13 4.09
N ALA A 10 1.24 -23.44 3.45
CA ALA A 10 2.53 -23.08 4.05
C ALA A 10 2.38 -21.85 4.98
N HIS A 11 3.30 -20.88 4.92
CA HIS A 11 3.24 -19.65 5.70
C HIS A 11 2.24 -18.63 5.13
N GLU A 12 1.83 -18.82 3.89
CA GLU A 12 0.86 -17.98 3.17
C GLU A 12 -0.32 -18.82 2.68
N CYS A 13 -1.46 -18.18 2.50
CA CYS A 13 -2.62 -18.83 1.90
C CYS A 13 -3.19 -18.00 0.74
N ILE A 14 -3.56 -18.69 -0.33
CA ILE A 14 -4.16 -18.09 -1.52
C ILE A 14 -5.66 -18.30 -1.48
N LEU A 15 -6.41 -17.21 -1.36
CA LEU A 15 -7.87 -17.20 -1.38
C LEU A 15 -8.36 -16.89 -2.81
N ASP A 16 -9.09 -17.81 -3.39
CA ASP A 16 -9.71 -17.61 -4.71
C ASP A 16 -11.05 -16.90 -4.54
N VAL A 17 -11.11 -15.66 -4.97
CA VAL A 17 -12.31 -14.81 -4.87
C VAL A 17 -12.98 -14.60 -6.24
N ARG A 18 -12.46 -15.20 -7.31
CA ARG A 18 -13.02 -15.08 -8.68
C ARG A 18 -14.47 -15.49 -8.79
N PRO A 19 -14.97 -16.53 -8.06
CA PRO A 19 -16.39 -16.88 -8.14
C PRO A 19 -17.33 -15.74 -7.79
N PHE A 20 -16.90 -14.76 -6.99
CA PHE A 20 -17.74 -13.61 -6.61
C PHE A 20 -17.89 -12.58 -7.73
N VAL A 21 -17.02 -12.61 -8.74
CA VAL A 21 -17.19 -11.79 -9.94
C VAL A 21 -18.44 -12.25 -10.71
N ASP A 22 -18.59 -13.57 -10.86
CA ASP A 22 -19.73 -14.14 -11.59
C ASP A 22 -21.04 -14.07 -10.79
N SER A 23 -20.99 -14.26 -9.48
CA SER A 23 -22.19 -14.32 -8.63
C SER A 23 -22.69 -12.95 -8.15
N ALA A 24 -21.80 -11.98 -7.99
CA ALA A 24 -22.11 -10.68 -7.34
C ALA A 24 -21.47 -9.47 -8.05
N GLY A 25 -20.68 -9.66 -9.10
CA GLY A 25 -19.91 -8.58 -9.72
C GLY A 25 -18.77 -8.03 -8.82
N ILE A 26 -18.43 -8.71 -7.73
CA ILE A 26 -17.44 -8.26 -6.74
C ILE A 26 -16.05 -8.79 -7.11
N THR A 27 -15.13 -7.89 -7.31
CA THR A 27 -13.75 -8.19 -7.71
C THR A 27 -12.81 -8.34 -6.50
N VAL A 28 -11.61 -8.85 -6.74
CA VAL A 28 -10.55 -8.90 -5.73
C VAL A 28 -10.19 -7.50 -5.21
N ASP A 29 -10.24 -6.50 -6.08
CA ASP A 29 -9.99 -5.09 -5.74
C ASP A 29 -11.05 -4.53 -4.77
N ASP A 30 -12.33 -4.88 -4.97
CA ASP A 30 -13.42 -4.49 -4.08
C ASP A 30 -13.20 -5.04 -2.66
N ILE A 31 -12.82 -6.31 -2.56
CA ILE A 31 -12.54 -6.97 -1.26
C ILE A 31 -11.31 -6.35 -0.59
N ALA A 32 -10.23 -6.13 -1.33
CA ALA A 32 -9.01 -5.52 -0.82
C ALA A 32 -9.28 -4.11 -0.27
N LYS A 33 -10.02 -3.29 -1.01
CA LYS A 33 -10.40 -1.92 -0.58
C LYS A 33 -11.34 -1.94 0.61
N ARG A 34 -12.24 -2.93 0.70
CA ARG A 34 -13.12 -3.08 1.87
C ARG A 34 -12.34 -3.47 3.14
N LEU A 35 -11.27 -4.24 3.01
CA LEU A 35 -10.35 -4.54 4.12
C LEU A 35 -9.66 -3.27 4.68
N ILE A 36 -9.41 -2.26 3.84
CA ILE A 36 -8.88 -0.96 4.30
C ILE A 36 -9.88 -0.29 5.26
N ASP A 37 -11.19 -0.37 5.01
CA ASP A 37 -12.21 0.14 5.93
C ASP A 37 -12.18 -0.57 7.30
N CYS A 38 -11.78 -1.83 7.31
CA CYS A 38 -11.57 -2.60 8.54
C CYS A 38 -10.22 -2.29 9.22
N GLY A 39 -9.40 -1.41 8.64
CA GLY A 39 -8.10 -1.01 9.18
C GLY A 39 -6.98 -2.01 8.88
N PHE A 40 -7.10 -2.80 7.82
CA PHE A 40 -6.04 -3.68 7.36
C PHE A 40 -5.33 -3.10 6.14
N HIS A 41 -4.03 -3.27 6.10
CA HIS A 41 -3.31 -3.21 4.84
C HIS A 41 -3.76 -4.41 3.99
N ALA A 42 -4.31 -4.14 2.82
CA ALA A 42 -4.87 -5.20 1.99
C ALA A 42 -3.81 -6.24 1.60
N PRO A 43 -4.15 -7.55 1.59
CA PRO A 43 -3.26 -8.58 1.10
C PRO A 43 -2.85 -8.37 -0.35
N THR A 44 -1.73 -8.96 -0.76
CA THR A 44 -1.29 -8.94 -2.16
C THR A 44 -2.38 -9.49 -3.08
N MET A 45 -2.74 -8.71 -4.08
CA MET A 45 -3.78 -9.07 -5.05
C MET A 45 -3.17 -9.69 -6.30
N SER A 46 -3.90 -10.68 -6.87
CA SER A 46 -3.59 -11.23 -8.20
C SER A 46 -2.18 -11.81 -8.35
N TRP A 47 -1.63 -12.32 -7.27
CA TRP A 47 -0.34 -13.00 -7.24
C TRP A 47 -0.40 -14.21 -6.29
N PRO A 48 0.14 -15.37 -6.66
CA PRO A 48 0.68 -15.73 -7.98
C PRO A 48 -0.39 -15.99 -9.04
N VAL A 49 -1.68 -15.96 -8.67
CA VAL A 49 -2.81 -16.23 -9.56
C VAL A 49 -3.69 -14.98 -9.66
N ALA A 50 -4.00 -14.59 -10.89
CA ALA A 50 -4.88 -13.44 -11.15
C ALA A 50 -6.25 -13.62 -10.46
N GLY A 51 -6.76 -12.55 -9.84
CA GLY A 51 -8.06 -12.54 -9.16
C GLY A 51 -8.09 -13.27 -7.81
N THR A 52 -6.94 -13.44 -7.18
CA THR A 52 -6.81 -14.04 -5.84
C THR A 52 -6.23 -13.05 -4.83
N LEU A 53 -6.38 -13.37 -3.55
CA LEU A 53 -5.70 -12.69 -2.43
C LEU A 53 -4.67 -13.64 -1.82
N MET A 54 -3.45 -13.16 -1.63
CA MET A 54 -2.40 -13.87 -0.90
C MET A 54 -2.30 -13.31 0.50
N VAL A 55 -2.74 -14.09 1.49
CA VAL A 55 -2.73 -13.71 2.90
C VAL A 55 -1.54 -14.38 3.58
N GLU A 56 -0.67 -13.56 4.16
CA GLU A 56 0.52 -13.98 4.89
C GLU A 56 0.49 -13.39 6.31
N PRO A 57 -0.12 -14.10 7.28
CA PRO A 57 -0.01 -13.70 8.67
C PRO A 57 1.40 -14.03 9.18
N THR A 58 2.05 -13.05 9.80
CA THR A 58 3.37 -13.26 10.40
C THR A 58 3.26 -13.81 11.81
N GLU A 59 4.32 -14.44 12.33
CA GLU A 59 4.40 -14.94 13.70
C GLU A 59 4.38 -13.81 14.76
N SER A 60 4.56 -12.56 14.36
CA SER A 60 4.47 -11.39 15.23
C SER A 60 3.04 -10.92 15.49
N GLU A 61 2.07 -11.40 14.69
CA GLU A 61 0.68 -11.03 14.88
C GLU A 61 0.05 -11.69 16.10
N THR A 62 -0.73 -10.93 16.86
CA THR A 62 -1.47 -11.48 17.99
C THR A 62 -2.66 -12.31 17.52
N LYS A 63 -3.08 -13.30 18.35
CA LYS A 63 -4.30 -14.05 18.08
C LYS A 63 -5.53 -13.13 17.90
N ALA A 64 -5.63 -12.07 18.73
CA ALA A 64 -6.75 -11.12 18.63
C ALA A 64 -6.77 -10.42 17.26
N GLU A 65 -5.61 -10.08 16.70
CA GLU A 65 -5.53 -9.47 15.37
C GLU A 65 -5.88 -10.46 14.27
N LEU A 66 -5.46 -11.72 14.39
CA LEU A 66 -5.85 -12.78 13.46
C LEU A 66 -7.35 -13.05 13.51
N ASP A 67 -7.94 -13.08 14.69
CA ASP A 67 -9.40 -13.24 14.87
C ASP A 67 -10.14 -12.04 14.24
N ARG A 68 -9.67 -10.80 14.47
CA ARG A 68 -10.22 -9.58 13.87
C ARG A 68 -10.18 -9.62 12.33
N PHE A 69 -9.10 -10.13 11.75
CA PHE A 69 -9.00 -10.32 10.29
C PHE A 69 -10.04 -11.33 9.79
N CYS A 70 -10.21 -12.46 10.50
CA CYS A 70 -11.23 -13.44 10.16
C CYS A 70 -12.65 -12.84 10.25
N ASP A 71 -12.94 -12.06 11.28
CA ASP A 71 -14.23 -11.39 11.44
C ASP A 71 -14.50 -10.39 10.30
N ALA A 72 -13.48 -9.63 9.89
CA ALA A 72 -13.57 -8.73 8.73
C ALA A 72 -13.86 -9.50 7.43
N MET A 73 -13.16 -10.60 7.19
CA MET A 73 -13.38 -11.43 6.00
C MET A 73 -14.78 -12.09 6.00
N LEU A 74 -15.27 -12.51 7.16
CA LEU A 74 -16.63 -13.05 7.30
C LEU A 74 -17.69 -11.97 7.06
N ALA A 75 -17.46 -10.74 7.55
CA ALA A 75 -18.34 -9.61 7.31
C ALA A 75 -18.39 -9.24 5.83
N ILE A 76 -17.23 -9.18 5.16
CA ILE A 76 -17.14 -8.96 3.71
C ILE A 76 -17.89 -10.07 2.95
N ARG A 77 -17.73 -11.33 3.36
CA ARG A 77 -18.47 -12.44 2.75
C ARG A 77 -19.99 -12.30 2.94
N ALA A 78 -20.44 -11.78 4.08
CA ALA A 78 -21.85 -11.52 4.32
C ALA A 78 -22.38 -10.37 3.45
N GLU A 79 -21.60 -9.30 3.24
CA GLU A 79 -21.92 -8.23 2.29
C GLU A 79 -22.04 -8.76 0.85
N ILE A 80 -21.12 -9.62 0.43
CA ILE A 80 -21.19 -10.29 -0.88
C ILE A 80 -22.47 -11.13 -0.99
N ALA A 81 -22.80 -11.91 0.04
CA ALA A 81 -24.03 -12.70 0.07
C ALA A 81 -25.29 -11.84 -0.04
N ALA A 82 -25.29 -10.66 0.54
CA ALA A 82 -26.40 -9.72 0.43
C ALA A 82 -26.57 -9.21 -1.00
N VAL A 83 -25.47 -9.02 -1.75
CA VAL A 83 -25.52 -8.72 -3.19
C VAL A 83 -26.05 -9.93 -3.97
N GLU A 84 -25.51 -11.13 -3.73
CA GLU A 84 -25.93 -12.38 -4.39
C GLU A 84 -27.44 -12.64 -4.25
N ASN A 85 -28.00 -12.27 -3.09
CA ASN A 85 -29.42 -12.44 -2.77
C ASN A 85 -30.30 -11.25 -3.18
N GLY A 86 -29.73 -10.22 -3.82
CA GLY A 86 -30.47 -9.02 -4.23
C GLY A 86 -30.96 -8.14 -3.08
N GLN A 87 -30.38 -8.29 -1.88
CA GLN A 87 -30.72 -7.48 -0.69
C GLN A 87 -30.10 -6.09 -0.74
N ILE A 88 -28.93 -5.97 -1.40
CA ILE A 88 -28.26 -4.69 -1.68
C ILE A 88 -27.91 -4.61 -3.16
N ASP A 89 -27.81 -3.40 -3.66
CA ASP A 89 -27.54 -3.13 -5.07
C ASP A 89 -26.13 -3.61 -5.46
N ALA A 90 -25.98 -4.18 -6.65
CA ALA A 90 -24.73 -4.76 -7.12
C ALA A 90 -23.66 -3.70 -7.44
N GLU A 91 -24.07 -2.51 -7.88
CA GLU A 91 -23.17 -1.42 -8.26
C GLU A 91 -23.05 -0.34 -7.20
N ASN A 92 -24.05 -0.20 -6.31
CA ASN A 92 -24.10 0.83 -5.29
C ASN A 92 -24.16 0.20 -3.89
N ASN A 93 -23.02 -0.23 -3.36
CA ASN A 93 -22.91 -0.94 -2.10
C ASN A 93 -21.57 -0.63 -1.39
N PRO A 94 -21.40 -1.00 -0.11
CA PRO A 94 -20.18 -0.70 0.65
C PRO A 94 -18.89 -1.23 0.02
N LEU A 95 -18.94 -2.37 -0.68
CA LEU A 95 -17.76 -2.97 -1.33
C LEU A 95 -17.32 -2.15 -2.53
N LYS A 96 -18.27 -1.66 -3.34
CA LYS A 96 -17.99 -0.84 -4.52
C LYS A 96 -17.49 0.57 -4.16
N HIS A 97 -17.93 1.12 -3.05
CA HIS A 97 -17.52 2.45 -2.60
C HIS A 97 -16.33 2.46 -1.65
N ALA A 98 -15.87 1.31 -1.19
CA ALA A 98 -14.68 1.23 -0.33
C ALA A 98 -13.41 1.74 -1.06
N PRO A 99 -12.46 2.34 -0.34
CA PRO A 99 -12.49 2.65 1.09
C PRO A 99 -13.24 3.95 1.39
N HIS A 100 -13.80 4.05 2.61
CA HIS A 100 -14.51 5.23 3.09
C HIS A 100 -13.59 6.12 3.94
N THR A 101 -13.56 7.41 3.63
CA THR A 101 -12.72 8.39 4.33
C THR A 101 -13.46 9.07 5.49
N VAL A 102 -12.72 9.85 6.29
CA VAL A 102 -13.34 10.70 7.31
C VAL A 102 -14.25 11.77 6.69
N GLU A 103 -13.94 12.22 5.46
CA GLU A 103 -14.76 13.18 4.73
C GLU A 103 -16.12 12.58 4.36
N ASP A 104 -16.19 11.31 4.00
CA ASP A 104 -17.46 10.61 3.79
C ASP A 104 -18.29 10.57 5.08
N LEU A 105 -17.65 10.38 6.23
CA LEU A 105 -18.35 10.32 7.52
C LEU A 105 -19.01 11.65 7.87
N VAL A 106 -18.34 12.77 7.63
CA VAL A 106 -18.79 14.10 8.05
C VAL A 106 -19.52 14.88 6.95
N GLY A 107 -19.33 14.53 5.69
CA GLY A 107 -19.95 15.14 4.53
C GLY A 107 -21.40 14.70 4.27
N ASP A 108 -21.93 15.04 3.12
CA ASP A 108 -23.23 14.54 2.66
C ASP A 108 -23.17 13.03 2.38
N TRP A 109 -24.29 12.35 2.65
CA TRP A 109 -24.39 10.91 2.44
C TRP A 109 -25.61 10.58 1.59
N ASP A 110 -25.35 10.26 0.34
CA ASP A 110 -26.37 9.92 -0.67
C ASP A 110 -26.40 8.42 -1.01
N ARG A 111 -25.74 7.57 -0.19
CA ARG A 111 -25.60 6.14 -0.42
C ARG A 111 -26.76 5.35 0.17
N PRO A 112 -27.16 4.20 -0.45
CA PRO A 112 -28.30 3.41 0.01
C PRO A 112 -28.05 2.58 1.29
N TYR A 113 -26.90 2.76 1.93
CA TYR A 113 -26.51 2.12 3.18
C TYR A 113 -26.09 3.18 4.22
N SER A 114 -26.06 2.82 5.50
CA SER A 114 -25.74 3.77 6.56
C SER A 114 -24.27 4.13 6.62
N ARG A 115 -23.95 5.33 7.16
CA ARG A 115 -22.57 5.73 7.48
C ARG A 115 -21.87 4.71 8.39
N GLU A 116 -22.61 4.14 9.35
CA GLU A 116 -22.06 3.12 10.24
C GLU A 116 -21.63 1.88 9.45
N GLN A 117 -22.48 1.40 8.56
CA GLN A 117 -22.17 0.26 7.70
C GLN A 117 -20.98 0.55 6.77
N GLY A 118 -20.90 1.73 6.19
CA GLY A 118 -19.78 2.14 5.34
C GLY A 118 -18.49 2.28 6.12
N CYS A 119 -18.47 3.15 7.13
CA CYS A 119 -17.27 3.61 7.80
C CYS A 119 -16.82 2.71 8.98
N PHE A 120 -17.72 1.92 9.58
CA PHE A 120 -17.42 1.08 10.75
C PHE A 120 -17.88 -0.37 10.56
N PRO A 121 -17.41 -1.06 9.51
CA PRO A 121 -17.76 -2.47 9.32
C PRO A 121 -17.28 -3.31 10.51
N PRO A 122 -17.85 -4.51 10.73
CA PRO A 122 -17.33 -5.47 11.69
C PRO A 122 -15.83 -5.71 11.50
N GLY A 123 -15.07 -5.78 12.61
CA GLY A 123 -13.61 -5.87 12.60
C GLY A 123 -12.89 -4.52 12.57
N ALA A 124 -13.56 -3.41 12.27
CA ALA A 124 -12.96 -2.07 12.38
C ALA A 124 -12.90 -1.59 13.84
N PHE A 125 -11.81 -0.93 14.21
CA PHE A 125 -11.73 -0.20 15.46
C PHE A 125 -12.61 1.05 15.40
N ARG A 126 -13.33 1.35 16.50
CA ARG A 126 -14.16 2.56 16.58
C ARG A 126 -13.42 3.75 17.15
N VAL A 127 -12.52 3.54 18.10
CA VAL A 127 -11.78 4.60 18.77
C VAL A 127 -10.57 4.95 17.95
N ASP A 128 -9.63 4.07 17.78
CA ASP A 128 -8.38 4.31 17.04
C ASP A 128 -8.50 3.80 15.61
N LYS A 129 -9.60 4.14 14.91
CA LYS A 129 -9.77 3.76 13.51
C LYS A 129 -8.73 4.40 12.63
N TYR A 130 -8.03 3.57 11.85
CA TYR A 130 -7.27 4.07 10.72
C TYR A 130 -8.21 4.54 9.61
N TRP A 131 -8.12 5.81 9.25
CA TRP A 131 -8.87 6.38 8.15
C TRP A 131 -8.02 6.41 6.89
N PRO A 132 -8.52 5.85 5.78
CA PRO A 132 -7.84 5.98 4.50
C PRO A 132 -7.78 7.46 4.09
N PRO A 133 -6.64 7.91 3.52
CA PRO A 133 -6.48 9.32 3.16
C PRO A 133 -7.27 9.72 1.91
N VAL A 134 -7.68 8.74 1.09
CA VAL A 134 -8.42 8.96 -0.17
C VAL A 134 -9.47 7.88 -0.36
N ASN A 135 -10.52 8.20 -1.10
CA ASN A 135 -11.51 7.23 -1.58
C ASN A 135 -10.91 6.31 -2.66
N ARG A 136 -11.76 5.52 -3.30
CA ARG A 136 -11.36 4.61 -4.38
C ARG A 136 -10.66 5.37 -5.51
N VAL A 137 -9.45 4.93 -5.83
CA VAL A 137 -8.66 5.40 -6.95
C VAL A 137 -8.76 4.43 -8.13
N ASP A 138 -8.69 4.95 -9.34
CA ASP A 138 -8.50 4.15 -10.55
C ASP A 138 -7.02 3.81 -10.70
N ASN A 139 -6.63 2.64 -10.19
CA ASN A 139 -5.23 2.18 -10.24
C ASN A 139 -4.74 2.01 -11.68
N VAL A 140 -5.60 1.52 -12.58
CA VAL A 140 -5.24 1.28 -13.99
C VAL A 140 -4.99 2.60 -14.71
N TYR A 141 -5.81 3.61 -14.44
CA TYR A 141 -5.56 4.95 -14.97
C TYR A 141 -4.26 5.53 -14.40
N GLY A 142 -4.06 5.45 -13.08
CA GLY A 142 -2.86 5.95 -12.42
C GLY A 142 -1.59 5.33 -12.96
N ASP A 143 -1.56 4.02 -13.13
CA ASP A 143 -0.40 3.29 -13.66
C ASP A 143 -0.04 3.68 -15.11
N ARG A 144 -1.05 4.08 -15.89
CA ARG A 144 -0.85 4.50 -17.29
C ARG A 144 -0.57 5.98 -17.46
N HIS A 145 -0.83 6.80 -16.43
CA HIS A 145 -0.71 8.25 -16.47
C HIS A 145 0.21 8.74 -15.35
N LEU A 146 1.43 8.23 -15.33
CA LEU A 146 2.43 8.62 -14.33
C LEU A 146 2.76 10.11 -14.46
N VAL A 147 2.71 10.81 -13.34
CA VAL A 147 3.19 12.19 -13.22
C VAL A 147 4.53 12.16 -12.49
N CYS A 148 5.61 12.43 -13.21
CA CYS A 148 6.93 12.56 -12.60
C CYS A 148 7.18 14.02 -12.23
N THR A 149 7.36 14.29 -10.94
CA THR A 149 7.76 15.60 -10.42
C THR A 149 9.25 15.70 -10.15
N CYS A 150 10.02 14.66 -10.48
CA CYS A 150 11.46 14.68 -10.34
C CYS A 150 12.06 15.69 -11.32
N PRO A 151 13.07 16.48 -10.90
CA PRO A 151 13.83 17.31 -11.81
C PRO A 151 14.46 16.44 -12.94
N PRO A 152 14.64 17.00 -14.15
CA PRO A 152 15.30 16.28 -15.22
C PRO A 152 16.72 15.91 -14.83
N MET A 153 17.27 14.84 -15.41
CA MET A 153 18.62 14.37 -15.09
C MET A 153 19.72 15.41 -15.33
N SER A 154 19.47 16.36 -16.21
CA SER A 154 20.36 17.52 -16.46
C SER A 154 20.63 18.34 -15.18
N ASP A 155 19.59 18.53 -14.34
CA ASP A 155 19.72 19.34 -13.11
C ASP A 155 20.65 18.68 -12.10
N TYR A 156 20.64 17.35 -12.05
CA TYR A 156 21.57 16.57 -11.20
C TYR A 156 22.99 16.59 -11.76
N ALA A 157 23.14 16.58 -13.08
CA ALA A 157 24.44 16.68 -13.74
C ALA A 157 25.09 18.04 -13.46
N GLU A 158 24.33 19.15 -13.56
CA GLU A 158 24.82 20.49 -13.24
C GLU A 158 25.19 20.65 -11.76
N ALA A 159 24.41 20.07 -10.84
CA ALA A 159 24.72 20.10 -9.42
C ALA A 159 26.02 19.35 -9.10
N ALA A 160 26.23 18.19 -9.75
CA ALA A 160 27.47 17.42 -9.61
C ALA A 160 28.69 18.16 -10.20
N GLU A 161 28.54 18.88 -11.30
CA GLU A 161 29.59 19.70 -11.89
C GLU A 161 29.97 20.90 -11.02
N LYS A 162 28.98 21.60 -10.46
CA LYS A 162 29.18 22.70 -9.50
C LYS A 162 29.91 22.20 -8.24
N ALA A 163 29.52 21.05 -7.70
CA ALA A 163 30.18 20.44 -6.56
C ALA A 163 31.65 20.07 -6.84
N ARG A 164 31.91 19.47 -8.02
CA ARG A 164 33.28 19.14 -8.47
C ARG A 164 34.13 20.40 -8.68
N ALA A 165 33.54 21.47 -9.23
CA ALA A 165 34.22 22.74 -9.44
C ALA A 165 34.59 23.39 -8.09
N SER A 166 33.69 23.38 -7.11
CA SER A 166 33.94 23.88 -5.75
C SER A 166 35.10 23.12 -5.07
N VAL A 167 35.09 21.79 -5.12
CA VAL A 167 36.18 20.95 -4.55
C VAL A 167 37.51 21.22 -5.25
N ARG A 168 37.53 21.40 -6.59
CA ARG A 168 38.74 21.78 -7.33
C ARG A 168 39.27 23.13 -6.92
N GLN A 169 38.37 24.11 -6.72
CA GLN A 169 38.74 25.45 -6.30
C GLN A 169 39.33 25.48 -4.89
N GLU A 170 38.75 24.70 -4.00
CA GLU A 170 39.23 24.58 -2.61
C GLU A 170 40.58 23.87 -2.54
N ARG A 171 40.74 22.81 -3.33
CA ARG A 171 42.04 22.11 -3.47
C ARG A 171 43.11 23.03 -4.04
N LYS A 172 42.77 23.87 -5.02
CA LYS A 172 43.71 24.86 -5.58
C LYS A 172 44.11 25.90 -4.53
N ARG A 173 43.14 26.42 -3.75
CA ARG A 173 43.44 27.34 -2.63
C ARG A 173 44.39 26.72 -1.60
N LEU A 174 44.18 25.43 -1.23
CA LEU A 174 45.05 24.73 -0.31
C LEU A 174 46.47 24.49 -0.84
N LEU A 175 46.63 24.35 -2.15
CA LEU A 175 47.91 24.17 -2.81
C LEU A 175 48.63 25.52 -3.02
N ASP A 176 47.90 26.61 -3.17
CA ASP A 176 48.44 27.99 -3.34
C ASP A 176 48.88 28.62 -1.99
N PHE A 177 48.50 28.03 -0.84
CA PHE A 177 49.12 28.29 0.45
C PHE A 177 50.49 27.59 0.47
N GLY A 178 51.53 28.35 0.04
CA GLY A 178 52.88 27.87 -0.13
C GLY A 178 53.45 27.05 1.04
N PRO A 179 54.67 26.54 0.96
CA PRO A 179 55.24 25.42 1.71
C PRO A 179 55.65 25.77 3.16
N CYS A 180 54.73 26.30 3.93
CA CYS A 180 54.97 26.69 5.35
C CYS A 180 54.19 25.86 6.40
N VAL A 181 53.65 24.71 6.08
CA VAL A 181 53.18 23.78 7.12
C VAL A 181 53.63 22.35 6.77
N GLY A 182 54.51 21.85 7.63
CA GLY A 182 55.31 20.67 7.46
C GLY A 182 54.63 19.42 6.91
N ALA A 183 55.44 18.65 6.24
CA ALA A 183 55.22 17.36 5.56
C ALA A 183 54.77 16.20 6.48
N ALA A 184 53.85 16.45 7.44
CA ALA A 184 53.43 15.44 8.44
C ALA A 184 51.94 15.04 8.39
N ARG A 185 51.19 15.42 7.38
CA ARG A 185 49.76 15.08 7.30
C ARG A 185 49.21 14.59 5.94
N ALA A 186 50.06 14.15 5.05
CA ALA A 186 49.67 13.69 3.70
C ALA A 186 49.44 12.16 3.61
N GLU A 187 49.58 11.38 4.67
CA GLU A 187 49.55 9.90 4.58
C GLU A 187 48.29 9.21 5.11
N GLN A 188 47.19 9.92 5.40
CA GLN A 188 46.00 9.29 5.99
C GLN A 188 44.67 9.63 5.30
N ILE A 189 44.65 9.82 3.99
CA ILE A 189 43.39 9.78 3.24
C ILE A 189 43.54 8.78 2.08
N THR A 190 43.55 7.50 2.40
CA THR A 190 43.27 6.43 1.46
C THR A 190 41.77 6.26 1.43
N VAL A 191 41.16 6.74 0.34
CA VAL A 191 39.78 6.40 -0.02
C VAL A 191 39.78 4.93 -0.45
N ALA A 192 39.03 4.09 0.25
CA ALA A 192 38.80 2.70 -0.16
C ALA A 192 38.04 2.66 -1.50
N PRO A 193 38.38 1.77 -2.41
CA PRO A 193 37.61 1.59 -3.63
C PRO A 193 36.32 0.85 -3.32
N ASP A 194 35.23 1.35 -3.88
CA ASP A 194 33.91 0.72 -3.90
C ASP A 194 34.00 -0.70 -4.50
N SER A 195 33.46 -1.66 -3.75
CA SER A 195 33.11 -3.01 -4.22
C SER A 195 31.62 -3.19 -4.22
#